data_c3cfd0e2a3726a3b3de5a9fa3dc6c988
#
_entry.id   c3cfd0e2a3726a3b3de5a9fa3dc6c988
#
_cell.length_a   1.000
_cell.length_b   1.000
_cell.length_c   1.000
_cell.angle_alpha   90.00
_cell.angle_beta   90.00
_cell.angle_gamma   90.00
#
_symmetry.space_group_name_H-M   'P 1'
#
loop_
_entity.id
_entity.type
_entity.pdbx_description
1 polymer ?
#
loop_
_entity_poly.entity_id
_entity_poly.type
_entity_poly.pdbx_seq_one_letter_code
_entity_poly.pdbx_strand_id
1 'polypeptide(L)'
;MSWRRGGGGDGGVSRRWAVLLCVGSFCLGLLFTNRMWTLPEASEIARPNANVEEGSMPVAAECGSKKVQEKQDFRDILQVQDTHHDVQSLDKTIASLETELSAARSLQESLLNGAPVSEEFKVSESIGRRKYLMVIGINTAFSSRKRRDSIRYTWMPQGEKRKKLEEEKGIIIRFVIGHSAISGGIVDRAIEAEDRKHGDFMRIDHVEGYLALSGKTKTYFATAVSLWDADFYVKVDDDVHVNIATLGNILSKLALKPRVYIGCMKSGPVLSEKGVRYYEPEHWKFGESGNKYFRHATGQLYAISKDLATYISINKHILHKYINEDVSLGSWFIGLDVEHIDDKRLCCGTPPDCEWKAQAGNICAASFDWRCSGICNSEGRIWEVHNKCAEGEKALWNATF
;
A
#
# COMPACT_ATOMS: atom_id res chain seq x y z
N MET A 1 -77.19 25.74 3.46
CA MET A 1 -76.59 25.19 4.72
C MET A 1 -75.11 25.48 4.74
N SER A 2 -74.77 26.39 5.63
CA SER A 2 -73.43 26.99 5.78
C SER A 2 -72.64 26.19 6.79
N TRP A 3 -71.40 25.74 6.43
CA TRP A 3 -70.44 25.19 7.39
C TRP A 3 -69.29 26.16 7.59
N ARG A 4 -69.19 26.65 8.81
CA ARG A 4 -68.14 27.51 9.33
C ARG A 4 -66.81 26.67 9.42
N ARG A 5 -65.73 27.22 8.90
CA ARG A 5 -64.37 26.77 9.17
C ARG A 5 -63.89 27.37 10.50
N GLY A 6 -63.52 26.48 11.44
CA GLY A 6 -62.78 26.82 12.65
C GLY A 6 -61.31 27.09 12.36
N GLY A 7 -60.80 28.23 12.90
CA GLY A 7 -59.40 28.60 12.79
C GLY A 7 -58.55 27.77 13.72
N GLY A 8 -57.53 27.13 13.18
CA GLY A 8 -56.41 26.55 13.92
C GLY A 8 -55.27 27.57 13.94
N GLY A 9 -54.83 27.96 15.13
CA GLY A 9 -53.72 28.88 15.33
C GLY A 9 -52.40 28.23 14.94
N ASP A 10 -51.78 28.80 13.94
CA ASP A 10 -50.46 28.42 13.47
C ASP A 10 -49.38 29.08 14.35
N GLY A 11 -48.83 28.32 15.32
CA GLY A 11 -47.69 28.71 16.17
C GLY A 11 -46.36 28.66 15.43
N GLY A 12 -46.32 29.12 14.19
CA GLY A 12 -45.10 29.17 13.41
C GLY A 12 -44.09 30.20 13.94
N VAL A 13 -42.89 29.75 14.29
CA VAL A 13 -41.77 30.64 14.64
C VAL A 13 -41.57 31.63 13.50
N SER A 14 -41.53 32.94 13.82
CA SER A 14 -41.39 33.96 12.78
C SER A 14 -40.08 33.74 11.99
N ARG A 15 -40.13 33.99 10.70
CA ARG A 15 -38.96 33.79 9.78
C ARG A 15 -37.68 34.47 10.29
N ARG A 16 -37.81 35.58 11.02
CA ARG A 16 -36.69 36.30 11.64
C ARG A 16 -36.05 35.50 12.78
N TRP A 17 -36.84 34.85 13.62
CA TRP A 17 -36.35 33.99 14.69
C TRP A 17 -35.73 32.70 14.17
N ALA A 18 -36.27 32.12 13.13
CA ALA A 18 -35.66 30.94 12.48
C ALA A 18 -34.26 31.23 11.90
N VAL A 19 -34.09 32.38 11.24
CA VAL A 19 -32.78 32.83 10.73
C VAL A 19 -31.79 33.08 11.86
N LEU A 20 -32.21 33.73 12.95
CA LEU A 20 -31.35 33.99 14.12
C LEU A 20 -30.91 32.70 14.80
N LEU A 21 -31.79 31.71 14.92
CA LEU A 21 -31.44 30.39 15.47
C LEU A 21 -30.47 29.62 14.58
N CYS A 22 -30.64 29.65 13.25
CA CYS A 22 -29.72 29.03 12.31
C CYS A 22 -28.34 29.68 12.35
N VAL A 23 -28.24 31.00 12.35
CA VAL A 23 -26.98 31.73 12.46
C VAL A 23 -26.30 31.46 13.81
N GLY A 24 -27.07 31.48 14.91
CA GLY A 24 -26.56 31.16 16.24
C GLY A 24 -25.98 29.74 16.35
N SER A 25 -26.68 28.74 15.81
CA SER A 25 -26.23 27.36 15.78
C SER A 25 -24.95 27.20 14.93
N PHE A 26 -24.88 27.90 13.80
CA PHE A 26 -23.70 27.90 12.93
C PHE A 26 -22.47 28.52 13.62
N CYS A 27 -22.66 29.68 14.29
CA CYS A 27 -21.58 30.33 15.04
C CYS A 27 -21.12 29.48 16.24
N LEU A 28 -22.01 28.83 16.96
CA LEU A 28 -21.69 27.90 18.04
C LEU A 28 -20.89 26.68 17.50
N GLY A 29 -21.29 26.13 16.37
CA GLY A 29 -20.57 25.04 15.71
C GLY A 29 -19.14 25.43 15.31
N LEU A 30 -18.96 26.65 14.76
CA LEU A 30 -17.65 27.18 14.42
C LEU A 30 -16.74 27.40 15.64
N LEU A 31 -17.30 27.91 16.74
CA LEU A 31 -16.54 28.09 17.99
C LEU A 31 -16.13 26.75 18.61
N PHE A 32 -16.99 25.75 18.52
CA PHE A 32 -16.70 24.42 19.03
C PHE A 32 -15.60 23.70 18.21
N THR A 33 -15.70 23.77 16.88
CA THR A 33 -14.68 23.20 15.99
C THR A 33 -13.34 23.92 16.11
N ASN A 34 -13.33 25.25 16.21
CA ASN A 34 -12.09 26.02 16.34
C ASN A 34 -11.36 25.73 17.67
N ARG A 35 -12.09 25.41 18.74
CA ARG A 35 -11.50 25.08 20.05
C ARG A 35 -10.99 23.65 20.14
N MET A 36 -11.51 22.74 19.31
CA MET A 36 -11.06 21.33 19.25
C MET A 36 -9.84 21.12 18.38
N TRP A 37 -9.46 22.10 17.52
CA TRP A 37 -8.37 21.98 16.55
C TRP A 37 -7.16 22.88 16.84
N THR A 38 -7.17 23.67 17.93
CA THR A 38 -5.97 24.36 18.37
C THR A 38 -5.07 23.40 19.14
N LEU A 39 -4.01 22.93 18.50
CA LEU A 39 -2.87 22.27 19.17
C LEU A 39 -2.25 23.29 20.15
N PRO A 40 -1.86 22.89 21.37
CA PRO A 40 -1.10 23.77 22.24
C PRO A 40 0.23 24.12 21.59
N GLU A 41 0.46 25.42 21.40
CA GLU A 41 1.77 25.94 20.99
C GLU A 41 2.84 25.50 22.00
N ALA A 42 3.84 24.78 21.48
CA ALA A 42 5.05 24.49 22.24
C ALA A 42 5.79 25.82 22.49
N SER A 43 5.98 26.18 23.74
CA SER A 43 6.74 27.33 24.17
C SER A 43 8.14 27.28 23.56
N GLU A 44 8.51 28.34 22.83
CA GLU A 44 9.86 28.56 22.32
C GLU A 44 10.83 28.62 23.48
N ILE A 45 11.75 27.66 23.53
CA ILE A 45 12.94 27.73 24.36
C ILE A 45 13.96 28.59 23.60
N ALA A 46 14.23 29.78 24.11
CA ALA A 46 15.23 30.71 23.61
C ALA A 46 16.60 30.03 23.50
N ARG A 47 17.21 30.10 22.33
CA ARG A 47 18.62 29.72 22.11
C ARG A 47 19.53 30.85 22.63
N PRO A 48 20.56 30.56 23.43
CA PRO A 48 21.63 31.50 23.65
C PRO A 48 22.62 31.48 22.47
N ASN A 49 22.95 32.65 21.95
CA ASN A 49 24.04 32.87 21.03
C ASN A 49 25.38 32.46 21.69
N ALA A 50 26.13 31.59 21.02
CA ALA A 50 27.52 31.32 21.37
C ALA A 50 28.41 31.90 20.29
N ASN A 51 29.14 32.95 20.64
CA ASN A 51 30.33 33.39 19.95
C ASN A 51 31.49 32.43 20.28
N VAL A 52 32.25 32.14 19.26
CA VAL A 52 33.46 31.31 19.28
C VAL A 52 34.61 32.13 19.87
N GLU A 53 35.32 31.57 20.85
CA GLU A 53 36.77 31.82 21.05
C GLU A 53 37.44 30.57 21.61
N GLU A 54 38.57 30.24 21.00
CA GLU A 54 39.49 29.14 21.34
C GLU A 54 40.16 29.36 22.68
N GLY A 55 40.44 28.27 23.42
CA GLY A 55 41.38 28.36 24.50
C GLY A 55 41.31 27.20 25.51
N SER A 56 42.20 26.24 25.33
CA SER A 56 42.96 25.54 26.38
C SER A 56 42.27 24.92 27.61
N MET A 57 42.46 23.60 27.76
CA MET A 57 42.31 22.87 29.03
C MET A 57 43.19 23.41 30.14
N PRO A 58 42.80 23.29 31.44
CA PRO A 58 43.37 22.24 32.29
C PRO A 58 42.43 21.55 33.32
N VAL A 59 42.82 20.39 33.67
CA VAL A 59 42.69 19.40 34.76
C VAL A 59 42.15 19.90 36.12
N ALA A 60 41.20 19.06 36.61
CA ALA A 60 40.85 18.64 37.98
C ALA A 60 41.00 19.57 39.21
N ALA A 61 39.90 19.65 39.98
CA ALA A 61 39.91 19.48 41.45
C ALA A 61 38.51 19.53 42.07
N GLU A 62 38.26 18.51 42.86
CA GLU A 62 37.69 18.50 44.22
C GLU A 62 36.20 18.76 44.49
N CYS A 63 35.70 17.76 45.15
CA CYS A 63 34.50 17.50 45.91
C CYS A 63 34.25 18.53 47.02
N GLY A 64 33.04 19.07 47.11
CA GLY A 64 32.58 19.89 48.22
C GLY A 64 31.10 19.66 48.52
N SER A 65 30.81 18.90 49.54
CA SER A 65 29.47 18.60 50.07
C SER A 65 28.76 19.83 50.64
N LYS A 66 27.51 20.07 50.28
CA LYS A 66 26.54 20.78 51.16
C LYS A 66 25.14 20.12 51.02
N LYS A 67 24.62 19.72 52.20
CA LYS A 67 23.25 19.23 52.44
C LYS A 67 22.22 20.29 52.12
N VAL A 68 21.17 19.94 51.36
CA VAL A 68 19.84 20.54 51.45
C VAL A 68 18.80 19.46 51.17
N GLN A 69 18.15 19.03 52.19
CA GLN A 69 16.74 18.70 52.49
C GLN A 69 15.87 17.94 51.49
N GLU A 70 15.60 16.77 51.90
CA GLU A 70 14.50 15.81 51.69
C GLU A 70 13.11 16.46 51.52
N LYS A 71 12.50 16.30 50.33
CA LYS A 71 11.06 16.14 50.09
C LYS A 71 10.66 15.97 48.59
N GLN A 72 11.46 15.31 47.80
CA GLN A 72 11.11 15.05 46.35
C GLN A 72 11.26 13.59 45.94
N ASP A 73 11.47 12.68 46.90
CA ASP A 73 11.99 11.32 46.63
C ASP A 73 10.96 10.25 46.31
N PHE A 74 9.64 10.53 46.19
CA PHE A 74 8.68 9.45 45.95
C PHE A 74 8.15 9.38 44.52
N ARG A 75 8.27 10.45 43.70
CA ARG A 75 7.88 10.41 42.28
C ARG A 75 9.02 9.94 41.38
N ASP A 76 10.25 10.27 41.73
CA ASP A 76 11.42 9.90 40.92
C ASP A 76 11.75 8.40 41.05
N ILE A 77 11.45 7.76 42.22
CA ILE A 77 11.65 6.33 42.42
C ILE A 77 10.68 5.48 41.60
N LEU A 78 9.44 5.91 41.40
CA LEU A 78 8.46 5.22 40.52
C LEU A 78 8.84 5.33 39.02
N GLN A 79 9.36 6.46 38.61
CA GLN A 79 9.80 6.68 37.23
C GLN A 79 11.09 5.91 36.89
N VAL A 80 11.99 5.75 37.84
CA VAL A 80 13.19 4.91 37.70
C VAL A 80 12.85 3.42 37.65
N GLN A 81 11.81 2.99 38.35
CA GLN A 81 11.38 1.59 38.35
C GLN A 81 10.68 1.19 37.04
N ASP A 82 9.90 2.09 36.41
CA ASP A 82 9.31 1.87 35.09
C ASP A 82 10.39 1.84 33.99
N THR A 83 11.35 2.77 34.03
CA THR A 83 12.47 2.77 33.07
C THR A 83 13.38 1.53 33.23
N HIS A 84 13.53 1.01 34.43
CA HIS A 84 14.31 -0.22 34.65
C HIS A 84 13.60 -1.46 34.11
N HIS A 85 12.27 -1.51 34.19
CA HIS A 85 11.47 -2.59 33.62
C HIS A 85 11.48 -2.54 32.07
N ASP A 86 11.43 -1.33 31.50
CA ASP A 86 11.51 -1.13 30.05
C ASP A 86 12.90 -1.47 29.50
N VAL A 87 13.96 -1.14 30.22
CA VAL A 87 15.34 -1.54 29.88
C VAL A 87 15.51 -3.05 29.93
N GLN A 88 14.99 -3.73 30.95
CA GLN A 88 15.03 -5.20 31.04
C GLN A 88 14.20 -5.90 29.97
N SER A 89 13.09 -5.29 29.55
CA SER A 89 12.27 -5.77 28.42
C SER A 89 13.02 -5.63 27.10
N LEU A 90 13.70 -4.49 26.90
CA LEU A 90 14.55 -4.24 25.73
C LEU A 90 15.74 -5.21 25.68
N ASP A 91 16.43 -5.44 26.81
CA ASP A 91 17.55 -6.38 26.88
C ASP A 91 17.13 -7.82 26.54
N LYS A 92 15.95 -8.27 26.99
CA LYS A 92 15.39 -9.58 26.62
C LYS A 92 15.09 -9.65 25.12
N THR A 93 14.56 -8.57 24.56
CA THR A 93 14.25 -8.49 23.13
C THR A 93 15.53 -8.51 22.29
N ILE A 94 16.56 -7.79 22.71
CA ILE A 94 17.90 -7.79 22.09
C ILE A 94 18.50 -9.18 22.13
N ALA A 95 18.51 -9.83 23.29
CA ALA A 95 19.05 -11.19 23.43
C ALA A 95 18.30 -12.22 22.56
N SER A 96 16.98 -12.09 22.42
CA SER A 96 16.18 -12.93 21.51
C SER A 96 16.57 -12.70 20.04
N LEU A 97 16.68 -11.44 19.61
CA LEU A 97 17.07 -11.07 18.26
C LEU A 97 18.52 -11.49 17.93
N GLU A 98 19.43 -11.39 18.89
CA GLU A 98 20.81 -11.86 18.73
C GLU A 98 20.87 -13.37 18.57
N THR A 99 20.03 -14.12 19.29
CA THR A 99 19.91 -15.58 19.16
C THR A 99 19.37 -15.95 17.77
N GLU A 100 18.31 -15.28 17.31
CA GLU A 100 17.76 -15.48 15.96
C GLU A 100 18.76 -15.13 14.86
N LEU A 101 19.48 -14.03 15.04
CA LEU A 101 20.53 -13.60 14.10
C LEU A 101 21.70 -14.59 14.06
N SER A 102 22.10 -15.13 15.20
CA SER A 102 23.13 -16.18 15.29
C SER A 102 22.69 -17.46 14.59
N ALA A 103 21.45 -17.89 14.79
CA ALA A 103 20.88 -19.04 14.11
C ALA A 103 20.79 -18.82 12.59
N ALA A 104 20.36 -17.63 12.14
CA ALA A 104 20.32 -17.29 10.73
C ALA A 104 21.70 -17.22 10.09
N ARG A 105 22.71 -16.71 10.78
CA ARG A 105 24.12 -16.71 10.31
C ARG A 105 24.70 -18.10 10.21
N SER A 106 24.45 -18.98 11.19
CA SER A 106 24.93 -20.37 11.14
C SER A 106 24.26 -21.15 10.00
N LEU A 107 22.97 -20.88 9.73
CA LEU A 107 22.26 -21.46 8.59
C LEU A 107 22.85 -20.95 7.24
N GLN A 108 23.13 -19.67 7.14
CA GLN A 108 23.75 -19.04 5.98
C GLN A 108 25.17 -19.60 5.72
N GLU A 109 25.96 -19.76 6.78
CA GLU A 109 27.31 -20.34 6.71
C GLU A 109 27.27 -21.82 6.29
N SER A 110 26.30 -22.58 6.79
CA SER A 110 26.06 -23.96 6.38
C SER A 110 25.69 -24.07 4.90
N LEU A 111 24.89 -23.13 4.38
CA LEU A 111 24.52 -23.07 2.97
C LEU A 111 25.71 -22.66 2.08
N LEU A 112 26.55 -21.73 2.54
CA LEU A 112 27.74 -21.28 1.79
C LEU A 112 28.87 -22.33 1.77
N ASN A 113 29.03 -23.10 2.83
CA ASN A 113 30.06 -24.11 2.98
C ASN A 113 29.68 -25.47 2.37
N GLY A 114 28.54 -25.57 1.68
CA GLY A 114 28.14 -26.81 1.00
C GLY A 114 27.90 -28.00 1.95
N ALA A 115 27.71 -27.73 3.25
CA ALA A 115 27.34 -28.77 4.20
C ALA A 115 25.98 -29.35 3.80
N PRO A 116 25.78 -30.68 3.80
CA PRO A 116 24.47 -31.22 3.46
C PRO A 116 23.45 -30.77 4.49
N VAL A 117 22.59 -29.83 4.07
CA VAL A 117 21.33 -29.53 4.78
C VAL A 117 20.61 -30.85 4.88
N SER A 118 20.24 -31.27 6.09
CA SER A 118 19.56 -32.54 6.33
C SER A 118 18.45 -32.72 5.30
N GLU A 119 18.35 -33.91 4.75
CA GLU A 119 17.38 -34.22 3.68
C GLU A 119 15.94 -33.90 4.07
N GLU A 120 15.62 -33.85 5.36
CA GLU A 120 14.32 -33.41 5.90
C GLU A 120 13.95 -31.95 5.55
N PHE A 121 14.93 -31.05 5.45
CA PHE A 121 14.68 -29.66 5.07
C PHE A 121 14.53 -29.50 3.55
N LYS A 122 15.25 -30.31 2.75
CA LYS A 122 15.08 -30.37 1.29
C LYS A 122 13.78 -31.02 0.87
N VAL A 123 13.29 -32.00 1.61
CA VAL A 123 12.02 -32.71 1.36
C VAL A 123 10.81 -31.81 1.66
N SER A 124 10.91 -30.87 2.61
CA SER A 124 9.84 -29.90 2.86
C SER A 124 9.70 -28.83 1.78
N GLU A 125 10.77 -28.47 1.07
CA GLU A 125 10.70 -27.51 -0.05
C GLU A 125 10.34 -28.13 -1.41
N SER A 126 10.52 -29.43 -1.59
CA SER A 126 10.36 -30.11 -2.89
C SER A 126 9.07 -30.91 -3.06
N ILE A 127 8.18 -30.97 -2.08
CA ILE A 127 6.83 -31.50 -2.28
C ILE A 127 6.03 -30.49 -3.09
N GLY A 128 6.23 -30.54 -4.40
CA GLY A 128 5.35 -30.16 -5.48
C GLY A 128 4.43 -28.94 -5.28
N ARG A 129 4.97 -27.77 -4.85
CA ARG A 129 4.18 -26.55 -5.06
C ARG A 129 3.97 -26.37 -6.55
N ARG A 130 2.69 -26.33 -6.95
CA ARG A 130 2.33 -26.05 -8.34
C ARG A 130 2.93 -24.70 -8.74
N LYS A 131 3.63 -24.69 -9.87
CA LYS A 131 4.20 -23.49 -10.45
C LYS A 131 3.13 -22.75 -11.26
N TYR A 132 3.07 -21.44 -11.08
CA TYR A 132 2.16 -20.53 -11.78
C TYR A 132 2.97 -19.56 -12.66
N LEU A 133 2.35 -19.04 -13.73
CA LEU A 133 2.94 -17.97 -14.53
C LEU A 133 2.89 -16.65 -13.77
N MET A 134 1.71 -16.30 -13.24
CA MET A 134 1.53 -15.02 -12.54
C MET A 134 0.44 -15.07 -11.48
N VAL A 135 0.64 -14.23 -10.45
CA VAL A 135 -0.38 -13.87 -9.45
C VAL A 135 -0.77 -12.41 -9.65
N ILE A 136 -2.03 -12.14 -9.95
CA ILE A 136 -2.57 -10.79 -10.10
C ILE A 136 -3.30 -10.42 -8.81
N GLY A 137 -2.76 -9.43 -8.09
CA GLY A 137 -3.38 -8.82 -6.93
C GLY A 137 -4.06 -7.51 -7.30
N ILE A 138 -5.39 -7.46 -7.21
CA ILE A 138 -6.19 -6.28 -7.48
C ILE A 138 -6.35 -5.50 -6.17
N ASN A 139 -5.62 -4.40 -6.02
CA ASN A 139 -5.72 -3.54 -4.84
C ASN A 139 -7.10 -2.90 -4.77
N THR A 140 -7.82 -3.12 -3.68
CA THR A 140 -9.18 -2.60 -3.49
C THR A 140 -9.37 -2.06 -2.07
N ALA A 141 -10.44 -1.30 -1.84
CA ALA A 141 -10.82 -0.75 -0.55
C ALA A 141 -12.20 -1.31 -0.10
N PHE A 142 -12.54 -1.14 1.17
CA PHE A 142 -13.84 -1.55 1.71
C PHE A 142 -15.00 -0.92 0.93
N SER A 143 -14.90 0.36 0.59
CA SER A 143 -15.92 1.11 -0.16
C SER A 143 -16.05 0.74 -1.63
N SER A 144 -15.07 0.03 -2.20
CA SER A 144 -14.96 -0.22 -3.66
C SER A 144 -15.83 -1.40 -4.15
N ARG A 145 -16.92 -1.76 -3.45
CA ARG A 145 -17.76 -2.91 -3.83
C ARG A 145 -18.21 -2.86 -5.30
N LYS A 146 -18.69 -1.71 -5.76
CA LYS A 146 -19.16 -1.57 -7.14
C LYS A 146 -18.04 -1.73 -8.17
N ARG A 147 -16.82 -1.25 -7.87
CA ARG A 147 -15.65 -1.45 -8.73
C ARG A 147 -15.30 -2.93 -8.83
N ARG A 148 -15.27 -3.65 -7.71
CA ARG A 148 -15.05 -5.12 -7.71
C ARG A 148 -16.09 -5.86 -8.54
N ASP A 149 -17.36 -5.51 -8.37
CA ASP A 149 -18.44 -6.12 -9.15
C ASP A 149 -18.27 -5.80 -10.65
N SER A 150 -17.91 -4.57 -11.02
CA SER A 150 -17.63 -4.18 -12.41
C SER A 150 -16.47 -4.99 -13.03
N ILE A 151 -15.41 -5.25 -12.28
CA ILE A 151 -14.28 -6.10 -12.69
C ILE A 151 -14.72 -7.55 -12.90
N ARG A 152 -15.49 -8.11 -11.96
CA ARG A 152 -16.05 -9.47 -12.07
C ARG A 152 -16.93 -9.67 -13.30
N TYR A 153 -17.66 -8.61 -13.67
CA TYR A 153 -18.55 -8.64 -14.84
C TYR A 153 -17.83 -8.35 -16.16
N THR A 154 -16.59 -7.90 -16.15
CA THR A 154 -15.84 -7.55 -17.36
C THR A 154 -14.69 -8.51 -17.61
N TRP A 155 -13.52 -8.25 -17.05
CA TRP A 155 -12.30 -8.93 -17.45
C TRP A 155 -11.83 -10.04 -16.49
N MET A 156 -12.37 -10.13 -15.25
CA MET A 156 -11.97 -11.15 -14.28
C MET A 156 -12.86 -12.41 -14.39
N PRO A 157 -12.35 -13.57 -14.80
CA PRO A 157 -13.12 -14.83 -14.82
C PRO A 157 -13.62 -15.19 -13.43
N GLN A 158 -14.87 -15.69 -13.35
CA GLN A 158 -15.54 -16.05 -12.10
C GLN A 158 -15.84 -17.54 -12.00
N GLY A 159 -16.04 -18.04 -10.78
CA GLY A 159 -16.50 -19.41 -10.51
C GLY A 159 -15.58 -20.46 -11.15
N GLU A 160 -16.15 -21.39 -11.89
CA GLU A 160 -15.41 -22.47 -12.56
C GLU A 160 -14.42 -21.97 -13.62
N LYS A 161 -14.73 -20.85 -14.31
CA LYS A 161 -13.78 -20.26 -15.27
C LYS A 161 -12.52 -19.78 -14.56
N ARG A 162 -12.64 -19.25 -13.32
CA ARG A 162 -11.47 -18.84 -12.54
C ARG A 162 -10.64 -20.05 -12.11
N LYS A 163 -11.24 -21.12 -11.62
CA LYS A 163 -10.54 -22.36 -11.27
C LYS A 163 -9.80 -22.93 -12.48
N LYS A 164 -10.48 -22.99 -13.62
CA LYS A 164 -9.88 -23.41 -14.89
C LYS A 164 -8.68 -22.54 -15.28
N LEU A 165 -8.75 -21.21 -15.08
CA LEU A 165 -7.64 -20.29 -15.30
C LEU A 165 -6.44 -20.64 -14.40
N GLU A 166 -6.70 -20.89 -13.12
CA GLU A 166 -5.68 -21.29 -12.16
C GLU A 166 -5.06 -22.64 -12.53
N GLU A 167 -5.88 -23.60 -12.96
CA GLU A 167 -5.45 -24.96 -13.28
C GLU A 167 -4.81 -25.11 -14.67
N GLU A 168 -5.35 -24.53 -15.70
CA GLU A 168 -4.86 -24.73 -17.07
C GLU A 168 -3.84 -23.68 -17.52
N LYS A 169 -3.98 -22.44 -17.03
CA LYS A 169 -3.13 -21.31 -17.45
C LYS A 169 -2.10 -20.88 -16.41
N GLY A 170 -2.20 -21.40 -15.19
CA GLY A 170 -1.28 -21.01 -14.11
C GLY A 170 -1.40 -19.54 -13.72
N ILE A 171 -2.61 -18.97 -13.76
CA ILE A 171 -2.87 -17.56 -13.45
C ILE A 171 -3.81 -17.46 -12.27
N ILE A 172 -3.34 -16.85 -11.18
CA ILE A 172 -4.11 -16.55 -9.98
C ILE A 172 -4.57 -15.09 -10.04
N ILE A 173 -5.85 -14.82 -9.73
CA ILE A 173 -6.39 -13.46 -9.63
C ILE A 173 -7.14 -13.32 -8.31
N ARG A 174 -6.78 -12.32 -7.50
CA ARG A 174 -7.44 -12.05 -6.20
C ARG A 174 -7.58 -10.55 -5.95
N PHE A 175 -8.70 -10.14 -5.35
CA PHE A 175 -8.82 -8.84 -4.72
C PHE A 175 -8.02 -8.81 -3.43
N VAL A 176 -7.11 -7.84 -3.31
CA VAL A 176 -6.22 -7.70 -2.15
C VAL A 176 -6.81 -6.69 -1.18
N ILE A 177 -7.10 -7.12 0.03
CA ILE A 177 -7.64 -6.25 1.08
C ILE A 177 -7.15 -6.70 2.46
N GLY A 178 -6.82 -5.74 3.29
CA GLY A 178 -6.47 -5.93 4.69
C GLY A 178 -7.69 -6.00 5.60
N HIS A 179 -7.54 -5.50 6.81
CA HIS A 179 -8.60 -5.42 7.82
C HIS A 179 -8.80 -3.97 8.29
N SER A 180 -9.93 -3.70 8.92
CA SER A 180 -10.19 -2.40 9.54
C SER A 180 -9.40 -2.23 10.84
N ALA A 181 -9.26 -0.99 11.31
CA ALA A 181 -8.60 -0.70 12.59
C ALA A 181 -9.28 -1.39 13.78
N ILE A 182 -10.59 -1.65 13.66
CA ILE A 182 -11.36 -2.43 14.64
C ILE A 182 -11.62 -3.81 14.03
N SER A 183 -10.83 -4.80 14.43
CA SER A 183 -10.95 -6.18 13.93
C SER A 183 -12.36 -6.72 14.13
N GLY A 184 -12.92 -7.38 13.09
CA GLY A 184 -14.28 -7.91 13.10
C GLY A 184 -15.38 -6.85 13.02
N GLY A 185 -15.05 -5.61 12.65
CA GLY A 185 -15.99 -4.51 12.44
C GLY A 185 -17.01 -4.78 11.32
N ILE A 186 -17.96 -3.86 11.15
CA ILE A 186 -19.04 -4.00 10.14
C ILE A 186 -18.46 -4.16 8.74
N VAL A 187 -17.40 -3.40 8.40
CA VAL A 187 -16.77 -3.44 7.08
C VAL A 187 -16.01 -4.75 6.85
N ASP A 188 -15.35 -5.32 7.89
CA ASP A 188 -14.71 -6.63 7.78
C ASP A 188 -15.73 -7.73 7.53
N ARG A 189 -16.86 -7.75 8.29
CA ARG A 189 -17.96 -8.69 8.06
C ARG A 189 -18.58 -8.57 6.67
N ALA A 190 -18.66 -7.35 6.13
CA ALA A 190 -19.15 -7.13 4.76
C ALA A 190 -18.23 -7.78 3.71
N ILE A 191 -16.91 -7.65 3.86
CA ILE A 191 -15.92 -8.32 3.00
C ILE A 191 -15.98 -9.84 3.18
N GLU A 192 -16.09 -10.35 4.40
CA GLU A 192 -16.23 -11.77 4.66
C GLU A 192 -17.48 -12.36 4.01
N ALA A 193 -18.59 -11.63 4.04
CA ALA A 193 -19.83 -12.03 3.37
C ALA A 193 -19.68 -12.04 1.83
N GLU A 194 -18.96 -11.05 1.30
CA GLU A 194 -18.62 -10.97 -0.11
C GLU A 194 -17.68 -12.11 -0.53
N ASP A 195 -16.68 -12.41 0.27
CA ASP A 195 -15.72 -13.49 0.00
C ASP A 195 -16.38 -14.87 0.06
N ARG A 196 -17.25 -15.12 1.04
CA ARG A 196 -18.05 -16.37 1.06
C ARG A 196 -18.86 -16.58 -0.22
N LYS A 197 -19.31 -15.51 -0.87
CA LYS A 197 -20.06 -15.58 -2.11
C LYS A 197 -19.19 -15.83 -3.34
N HIS A 198 -18.05 -15.13 -3.43
CA HIS A 198 -17.23 -15.09 -4.65
C HIS A 198 -15.92 -15.88 -4.52
N GLY A 199 -15.38 -16.04 -3.31
CA GLY A 199 -14.12 -16.75 -3.01
C GLY A 199 -12.90 -16.16 -3.72
N ASP A 200 -12.89 -14.86 -3.99
CA ASP A 200 -11.92 -14.22 -4.86
C ASP A 200 -11.06 -13.13 -4.14
N PHE A 201 -11.07 -13.17 -2.81
CA PHE A 201 -10.22 -12.29 -2.01
C PHE A 201 -8.93 -12.96 -1.56
N MET A 202 -7.92 -12.13 -1.38
CA MET A 202 -6.70 -12.38 -0.64
C MET A 202 -6.68 -11.43 0.56
N ARG A 203 -6.95 -11.97 1.74
CA ARG A 203 -6.89 -11.20 3.00
C ARG A 203 -5.43 -11.11 3.44
N ILE A 204 -4.97 -9.89 3.69
CA ILE A 204 -3.60 -9.61 4.11
C ILE A 204 -3.58 -9.02 5.51
N ASP A 205 -2.50 -9.26 6.26
CA ASP A 205 -2.28 -8.66 7.58
C ASP A 205 -1.82 -7.20 7.45
N HIS A 206 -2.81 -6.34 7.21
CA HIS A 206 -2.62 -4.91 6.99
C HIS A 206 -3.85 -4.13 7.42
N VAL A 207 -3.66 -3.06 8.20
CA VAL A 207 -4.74 -2.12 8.52
C VAL A 207 -4.96 -1.18 7.35
N GLU A 208 -6.16 -1.22 6.75
CA GLU A 208 -6.50 -0.36 5.63
C GLU A 208 -6.54 1.13 6.03
N GLY A 209 -5.95 1.98 5.20
CA GLY A 209 -5.93 3.42 5.38
C GLY A 209 -5.41 4.16 4.16
N TYR A 210 -5.81 5.41 4.00
CA TYR A 210 -5.46 6.22 2.82
C TYR A 210 -3.95 6.37 2.61
N LEU A 211 -3.19 6.54 3.69
CA LEU A 211 -1.74 6.71 3.66
C LEU A 211 -0.97 5.38 3.79
N ALA A 212 -1.67 4.26 3.76
CA ALA A 212 -1.10 2.96 4.05
C ALA A 212 -0.82 2.10 2.79
N LEU A 213 -0.99 2.66 1.59
CA LEU A 213 -0.85 1.92 0.32
C LEU A 213 0.54 1.29 0.14
N SER A 214 1.61 2.00 0.49
CA SER A 214 2.98 1.46 0.43
C SER A 214 3.18 0.24 1.34
N GLY A 215 2.57 0.27 2.54
CA GLY A 215 2.53 -0.87 3.46
C GLY A 215 1.69 -2.02 2.92
N LYS A 216 0.54 -1.72 2.33
CA LYS A 216 -0.35 -2.70 1.70
C LYS A 216 0.36 -3.45 0.57
N THR A 217 0.99 -2.74 -0.35
CA THR A 217 1.74 -3.32 -1.47
C THR A 217 2.89 -4.21 -0.98
N LYS A 218 3.63 -3.76 0.02
CA LYS A 218 4.69 -4.56 0.64
C LYS A 218 4.15 -5.87 1.22
N THR A 219 3.05 -5.80 1.97
CA THR A 219 2.40 -6.98 2.57
C THR A 219 1.80 -7.88 1.49
N TYR A 220 1.22 -7.31 0.43
CA TYR A 220 0.72 -8.06 -0.72
C TYR A 220 1.81 -8.97 -1.31
N PHE A 221 2.95 -8.41 -1.71
CA PHE A 221 4.02 -9.21 -2.31
C PHE A 221 4.55 -10.28 -1.36
N ALA A 222 4.76 -9.94 -0.09
CA ALA A 222 5.22 -10.88 0.92
C ALA A 222 4.23 -12.04 1.13
N THR A 223 2.94 -11.76 1.15
CA THR A 223 1.91 -12.80 1.30
C THR A 223 1.74 -13.61 0.02
N ALA A 224 1.73 -12.96 -1.15
CA ALA A 224 1.54 -13.63 -2.42
C ALA A 224 2.65 -14.64 -2.70
N VAL A 225 3.92 -14.27 -2.48
CA VAL A 225 5.07 -15.18 -2.69
C VAL A 225 5.10 -16.34 -1.69
N SER A 226 4.52 -16.17 -0.50
CA SER A 226 4.40 -17.24 0.48
C SER A 226 3.28 -18.24 0.14
N LEU A 227 2.20 -17.78 -0.51
CA LEU A 227 1.04 -18.61 -0.85
C LEU A 227 1.21 -19.36 -2.17
N TRP A 228 1.78 -18.71 -3.19
CA TRP A 228 1.88 -19.26 -4.54
C TRP A 228 3.29 -19.14 -5.10
N ASP A 229 3.77 -20.18 -5.73
CA ASP A 229 5.01 -20.18 -6.49
C ASP A 229 4.73 -19.74 -7.93
N ALA A 230 4.99 -18.45 -8.23
CA ALA A 230 4.76 -17.88 -9.55
C ALA A 230 6.00 -17.20 -10.11
N ASP A 231 6.13 -17.15 -11.44
CA ASP A 231 7.23 -16.44 -12.09
C ASP A 231 7.09 -14.92 -11.90
N PHE A 232 5.85 -14.41 -11.91
CA PHE A 232 5.56 -12.99 -11.73
C PHE A 232 4.46 -12.70 -10.70
N TYR A 233 4.60 -11.57 -10.03
CA TYR A 233 3.58 -11.01 -9.13
C TYR A 233 3.18 -9.64 -9.67
N VAL A 234 1.89 -9.50 -9.98
CA VAL A 234 1.31 -8.33 -10.63
C VAL A 234 0.47 -7.55 -9.62
N LYS A 235 0.72 -6.27 -9.48
CA LYS A 235 -0.19 -5.35 -8.77
C LYS A 235 -1.02 -4.60 -9.81
N VAL A 236 -2.31 -4.50 -9.57
CA VAL A 236 -3.22 -3.68 -10.37
C VAL A 236 -4.22 -2.95 -9.46
N ASP A 237 -4.67 -1.76 -9.84
CA ASP A 237 -5.73 -1.03 -9.14
C ASP A 237 -7.13 -1.49 -9.57
N ASP A 238 -8.14 -1.30 -8.70
CA ASP A 238 -9.52 -1.75 -8.93
C ASP A 238 -10.32 -0.87 -9.92
N ASP A 239 -9.64 0.04 -10.60
CA ASP A 239 -10.18 0.89 -11.66
C ASP A 239 -9.35 0.82 -12.97
N VAL A 240 -8.71 -0.31 -13.22
CA VAL A 240 -7.93 -0.59 -14.43
C VAL A 240 -8.56 -1.76 -15.20
N HIS A 241 -8.65 -1.62 -16.53
CA HIS A 241 -9.02 -2.73 -17.40
C HIS A 241 -7.77 -3.53 -17.80
N VAL A 242 -7.83 -4.86 -17.71
CA VAL A 242 -6.70 -5.74 -18.03
C VAL A 242 -7.11 -6.79 -19.06
N ASN A 243 -6.27 -6.96 -20.09
CA ASN A 243 -6.31 -8.05 -21.05
C ASN A 243 -5.33 -9.15 -20.62
N ILE A 244 -5.87 -10.18 -19.98
CA ILE A 244 -5.10 -11.20 -19.25
C ILE A 244 -4.19 -12.01 -20.17
N ALA A 245 -4.67 -12.41 -21.37
CA ALA A 245 -3.87 -13.17 -22.33
C ALA A 245 -2.72 -12.31 -22.87
N THR A 246 -2.99 -11.05 -23.17
CA THR A 246 -1.96 -10.11 -23.63
C THR A 246 -0.90 -9.90 -22.55
N LEU A 247 -1.31 -9.72 -21.28
CA LEU A 247 -0.39 -9.61 -20.15
C LEU A 247 0.42 -10.90 -19.96
N GLY A 248 -0.23 -12.06 -19.99
CA GLY A 248 0.43 -13.37 -19.89
C GLY A 248 1.46 -13.59 -21.00
N ASN A 249 1.14 -13.24 -22.25
CA ASN A 249 2.06 -13.32 -23.39
C ASN A 249 3.27 -12.36 -23.26
N ILE A 250 3.13 -11.25 -22.57
CA ILE A 250 4.26 -10.35 -22.27
C ILE A 250 5.14 -10.98 -21.21
N LEU A 251 4.57 -11.45 -20.10
CA LEU A 251 5.32 -11.95 -18.96
C LEU A 251 5.98 -13.32 -19.23
N SER A 252 5.33 -14.21 -19.96
CA SER A 252 5.89 -15.53 -20.30
C SER A 252 7.22 -15.44 -21.06
N LYS A 253 7.39 -14.42 -21.90
CA LYS A 253 8.66 -14.15 -22.62
C LYS A 253 9.81 -13.73 -21.69
N LEU A 254 9.47 -13.32 -20.48
CA LEU A 254 10.42 -12.81 -19.48
C LEU A 254 10.62 -13.80 -18.31
N ALA A 255 9.91 -14.94 -18.30
CA ALA A 255 9.88 -15.88 -17.18
C ALA A 255 11.27 -16.45 -16.79
N LEU A 256 12.20 -16.50 -17.73
CA LEU A 256 13.56 -16.97 -17.48
C LEU A 256 14.55 -15.85 -17.06
N LYS A 257 14.12 -14.59 -17.11
CA LYS A 257 14.95 -13.44 -16.72
C LYS A 257 14.87 -13.18 -15.23
N PRO A 258 15.99 -13.05 -14.53
CA PRO A 258 16.00 -12.68 -13.12
C PRO A 258 15.77 -11.16 -12.95
N ARG A 259 15.30 -10.79 -11.79
CA ARG A 259 15.18 -9.39 -11.33
C ARG A 259 14.48 -8.46 -12.32
N VAL A 260 13.35 -8.93 -12.87
CA VAL A 260 12.54 -8.15 -13.81
C VAL A 260 11.53 -7.26 -13.04
N TYR A 261 11.53 -5.98 -13.34
CA TYR A 261 10.48 -5.03 -12.96
C TYR A 261 9.91 -4.40 -14.22
N ILE A 262 8.69 -4.77 -14.58
CA ILE A 262 8.03 -4.33 -15.80
C ILE A 262 6.78 -3.51 -15.51
N GLY A 263 6.60 -2.43 -16.24
CA GLY A 263 5.46 -1.52 -16.15
C GLY A 263 5.58 -0.39 -17.14
N CYS A 264 4.71 0.61 -17.03
CA CYS A 264 4.90 1.87 -17.72
C CYS A 264 5.85 2.73 -16.90
N MET A 265 7.13 2.74 -17.28
CA MET A 265 8.17 3.38 -16.50
C MET A 265 8.13 4.91 -16.62
N LYS A 266 8.30 5.56 -15.50
CA LYS A 266 8.34 7.01 -15.39
C LYS A 266 9.45 7.47 -14.43
N SER A 267 9.83 8.73 -14.56
CA SER A 267 10.62 9.49 -13.62
C SER A 267 10.10 10.93 -13.68
N GLY A 268 9.59 11.43 -12.60
CA GLY A 268 8.97 12.76 -12.51
C GLY A 268 9.62 13.61 -11.43
N PRO A 269 9.27 14.89 -11.33
CA PRO A 269 9.76 15.76 -10.26
C PRO A 269 9.27 15.24 -8.90
N VAL A 270 10.11 15.40 -7.87
CA VAL A 270 9.71 15.16 -6.50
C VAL A 270 8.71 16.25 -6.08
N LEU A 271 7.53 15.86 -5.62
CA LEU A 271 6.45 16.78 -5.30
C LEU A 271 6.61 17.31 -3.88
N SER A 272 7.39 18.36 -3.72
CA SER A 272 7.77 18.97 -2.43
C SER A 272 6.83 20.10 -1.96
N GLU A 273 5.87 20.51 -2.77
CA GLU A 273 4.92 21.58 -2.45
C GLU A 273 3.72 21.04 -1.69
N LYS A 274 3.45 21.59 -0.49
CA LYS A 274 2.29 21.21 0.32
C LYS A 274 0.98 21.56 -0.39
N GLY A 275 0.02 20.63 -0.34
CA GLY A 275 -1.31 20.82 -0.93
C GLY A 275 -1.44 20.34 -2.37
N VAL A 276 -0.36 20.01 -3.07
CA VAL A 276 -0.45 19.36 -4.38
C VAL A 276 -0.81 17.87 -4.22
N ARG A 277 -1.52 17.33 -5.20
CA ARG A 277 -1.83 15.90 -5.25
C ARG A 277 -0.51 15.10 -5.29
N TYR A 278 -0.41 14.05 -4.48
CA TYR A 278 0.79 13.22 -4.32
C TYR A 278 2.00 13.95 -3.70
N TYR A 279 1.78 15.02 -2.91
CA TYR A 279 2.82 15.64 -2.10
C TYR A 279 3.64 14.59 -1.33
N GLU A 280 4.97 14.69 -1.39
CA GLU A 280 5.90 13.81 -0.66
C GLU A 280 6.42 14.53 0.59
N PRO A 281 5.97 14.15 1.79
CA PRO A 281 6.41 14.78 3.03
C PRO A 281 7.91 14.63 3.28
N GLU A 282 8.50 13.55 2.80
CA GLU A 282 9.93 13.24 2.95
C GLU A 282 10.74 13.63 1.71
N HIS A 283 10.28 14.64 0.94
CA HIS A 283 10.92 15.12 -0.29
C HIS A 283 12.42 15.39 -0.14
N TRP A 284 12.86 15.84 1.05
CA TRP A 284 14.26 16.12 1.35
C TRP A 284 15.17 14.89 1.26
N LYS A 285 14.65 13.68 1.38
CA LYS A 285 15.42 12.43 1.18
C LYS A 285 15.82 12.19 -0.28
N PHE A 286 15.22 12.90 -1.21
CA PHE A 286 15.54 12.85 -2.64
C PHE A 286 16.54 13.93 -3.06
N GLY A 287 17.06 14.72 -2.11
CA GLY A 287 18.01 15.77 -2.34
C GLY A 287 17.37 17.15 -2.49
N GLU A 288 17.97 18.01 -3.35
CA GLU A 288 17.56 19.40 -3.50
C GLU A 288 16.22 19.56 -4.22
N SER A 289 15.60 20.74 -4.08
CA SER A 289 14.39 21.12 -4.81
C SER A 289 14.57 20.98 -6.32
N GLY A 290 13.60 20.39 -6.99
CA GLY A 290 13.65 20.14 -8.43
C GLY A 290 14.26 18.80 -8.84
N ASN A 291 14.76 18.00 -7.91
CA ASN A 291 15.18 16.64 -8.18
C ASN A 291 14.01 15.79 -8.67
N LYS A 292 14.36 14.74 -9.41
CA LYS A 292 13.41 13.78 -9.94
C LYS A 292 13.47 12.49 -9.11
N TYR A 293 12.31 11.83 -9.01
CA TYR A 293 12.27 10.44 -8.56
C TYR A 293 13.12 9.56 -9.48
N PHE A 294 13.72 8.53 -8.92
CA PHE A 294 14.32 7.44 -9.70
C PHE A 294 13.27 6.78 -10.60
N ARG A 295 13.74 5.99 -11.56
CA ARG A 295 12.87 5.28 -12.50
C ARG A 295 12.03 4.24 -11.77
N HIS A 296 10.72 4.31 -11.92
CA HIS A 296 9.74 3.38 -11.35
C HIS A 296 8.54 3.23 -12.29
N ALA A 297 7.77 2.16 -12.14
CA ALA A 297 6.54 2.00 -12.90
C ALA A 297 5.42 2.87 -12.31
N THR A 298 4.47 3.28 -13.13
CA THR A 298 3.24 3.92 -12.65
C THR A 298 2.39 2.94 -11.84
N GLY A 299 1.72 3.43 -10.79
CA GLY A 299 1.03 2.60 -9.80
C GLY A 299 -0.17 1.80 -10.30
N GLN A 300 -0.74 2.12 -11.46
CA GLN A 300 -1.97 1.49 -11.97
C GLN A 300 -1.81 0.00 -12.27
N LEU A 301 -0.72 -0.38 -12.93
CA LEU A 301 -0.34 -1.78 -13.16
C LEU A 301 1.15 -1.92 -13.37
N TYR A 302 1.75 -2.89 -12.68
CA TYR A 302 3.12 -3.35 -12.90
C TYR A 302 3.28 -4.80 -12.43
N ALA A 303 4.35 -5.44 -12.88
CA ALA A 303 4.73 -6.79 -12.44
C ALA A 303 6.20 -6.83 -12.01
N ILE A 304 6.49 -7.69 -11.04
CA ILE A 304 7.84 -8.01 -10.59
C ILE A 304 8.07 -9.51 -10.62
N SER A 305 9.28 -9.94 -10.90
CA SER A 305 9.69 -11.35 -10.87
C SER A 305 9.70 -11.94 -9.46
N LYS A 306 9.68 -13.26 -9.36
CA LYS A 306 9.65 -14.00 -8.08
C LYS A 306 10.77 -13.61 -7.13
N ASP A 307 11.98 -13.46 -7.63
CA ASP A 307 13.14 -13.09 -6.83
C ASP A 307 13.02 -11.69 -6.20
N LEU A 308 12.45 -10.71 -6.93
CA LEU A 308 12.15 -9.39 -6.37
C LEU A 308 11.03 -9.45 -5.33
N ALA A 309 9.97 -10.23 -5.56
CA ALA A 309 8.91 -10.42 -4.57
C ALA A 309 9.43 -11.13 -3.31
N THR A 310 10.32 -12.10 -3.46
CA THR A 310 11.01 -12.79 -2.36
C THR A 310 11.90 -11.82 -1.59
N TYR A 311 12.66 -10.97 -2.29
CA TYR A 311 13.46 -9.91 -1.68
C TYR A 311 12.60 -8.98 -0.81
N ILE A 312 11.44 -8.54 -1.32
CA ILE A 312 10.51 -7.72 -0.54
C ILE A 312 10.01 -8.48 0.70
N SER A 313 9.67 -9.77 0.56
CA SER A 313 9.18 -10.60 1.65
C SER A 313 10.18 -10.73 2.78
N ILE A 314 11.44 -11.02 2.47
CA ILE A 314 12.53 -11.18 3.44
C ILE A 314 12.83 -9.85 4.15
N ASN A 315 12.86 -8.76 3.38
CA ASN A 315 13.27 -7.44 3.88
C ASN A 315 12.10 -6.53 4.28
N LYS A 316 10.87 -7.04 4.38
CA LYS A 316 9.65 -6.23 4.60
C LYS A 316 9.72 -5.29 5.81
N HIS A 317 10.47 -5.66 6.84
CA HIS A 317 10.57 -4.91 8.10
C HIS A 317 11.50 -3.69 8.00
N ILE A 318 12.48 -3.69 7.08
CA ILE A 318 13.45 -2.59 6.90
C ILE A 318 13.17 -1.72 5.67
N LEU A 319 12.37 -2.19 4.71
CA LEU A 319 12.06 -1.44 3.50
C LEU A 319 11.23 -0.20 3.82
N HIS A 320 11.76 0.98 3.47
CA HIS A 320 11.14 2.26 3.73
C HIS A 320 9.81 2.44 2.97
N LYS A 321 8.87 3.17 3.56
CA LYS A 321 7.55 3.46 2.97
C LYS A 321 7.43 4.96 2.74
N TYR A 322 7.57 5.40 1.50
CA TYR A 322 7.18 6.74 1.09
C TYR A 322 5.65 6.85 0.98
N ILE A 323 5.14 8.08 0.90
CA ILE A 323 3.69 8.32 0.80
C ILE A 323 3.11 7.67 -0.48
N ASN A 324 3.84 7.76 -1.58
CA ASN A 324 3.45 7.18 -2.86
C ASN A 324 3.93 5.74 -2.97
N GLU A 325 3.03 4.84 -3.26
CA GLU A 325 3.25 3.40 -3.30
C GLU A 325 4.25 3.00 -4.40
N ASP A 326 4.08 3.55 -5.60
CA ASP A 326 4.94 3.30 -6.76
C ASP A 326 6.38 3.82 -6.55
N VAL A 327 6.52 4.97 -5.89
CA VAL A 327 7.82 5.49 -5.46
C VAL A 327 8.46 4.57 -4.42
N SER A 328 7.70 4.08 -3.45
CA SER A 328 8.19 3.14 -2.43
C SER A 328 8.75 1.88 -3.08
N LEU A 329 7.99 1.24 -3.98
CA LEU A 329 8.45 0.04 -4.67
C LEU A 329 9.74 0.29 -5.46
N GLY A 330 9.79 1.36 -6.25
CA GLY A 330 10.99 1.70 -7.01
C GLY A 330 12.20 1.94 -6.10
N SER A 331 12.01 2.55 -4.92
CA SER A 331 13.09 2.79 -3.95
C SER A 331 13.70 1.50 -3.41
N TRP A 332 12.89 0.45 -3.24
CA TRP A 332 13.38 -0.83 -2.73
C TRP A 332 14.36 -1.54 -3.68
N PHE A 333 14.40 -1.12 -4.93
CA PHE A 333 15.20 -1.74 -5.99
C PHE A 333 16.44 -0.95 -6.41
N ILE A 334 16.64 0.28 -5.90
CA ILE A 334 17.76 1.16 -6.33
C ILE A 334 19.13 0.50 -6.16
N GLY A 335 19.33 -0.22 -5.07
CA GLY A 335 20.61 -0.91 -4.79
C GLY A 335 20.75 -2.30 -5.43
N LEU A 336 19.78 -2.73 -6.24
CA LEU A 336 19.76 -4.04 -6.87
C LEU A 336 19.99 -3.91 -8.39
N ASP A 337 20.62 -4.93 -8.97
CA ASP A 337 20.77 -5.06 -10.43
C ASP A 337 19.44 -5.52 -11.05
N VAL A 338 18.49 -4.59 -11.22
CA VAL A 338 17.12 -4.84 -11.70
C VAL A 338 16.96 -4.41 -13.16
N GLU A 339 16.43 -5.31 -13.99
CA GLU A 339 16.03 -4.98 -15.36
C GLU A 339 14.67 -4.25 -15.35
N HIS A 340 14.71 -2.92 -15.54
CA HIS A 340 13.52 -2.08 -15.66
C HIS A 340 12.99 -2.08 -17.09
N ILE A 341 11.88 -2.78 -17.34
CA ILE A 341 11.28 -2.90 -18.67
C ILE A 341 10.11 -1.91 -18.79
N ASP A 342 10.24 -0.95 -19.74
CA ASP A 342 9.19 0.02 -20.06
C ASP A 342 8.32 -0.52 -21.20
N ASP A 343 7.14 -1.04 -20.89
CA ASP A 343 6.19 -1.53 -21.89
C ASP A 343 4.93 -0.66 -21.92
N LYS A 344 4.78 0.11 -22.98
CA LYS A 344 3.66 1.04 -23.16
C LYS A 344 2.30 0.34 -23.33
N ARG A 345 2.27 -0.97 -23.59
CA ARG A 345 1.02 -1.73 -23.62
C ARG A 345 0.38 -1.87 -22.23
N LEU A 346 1.15 -1.62 -21.15
CA LEU A 346 0.66 -1.66 -19.77
C LEU A 346 0.05 -0.33 -19.31
N CYS A 347 -0.01 0.68 -20.18
CA CYS A 347 -0.55 2.00 -19.81
C CYS A 347 -1.24 2.72 -20.99
N CYS A 348 -2.00 2.01 -21.77
CA CYS A 348 -2.82 2.63 -22.81
C CYS A 348 -3.88 3.55 -22.18
N GLY A 349 -4.29 4.56 -22.93
CA GLY A 349 -5.48 5.34 -22.62
C GLY A 349 -6.75 4.50 -22.81
N THR A 350 -7.87 4.97 -22.23
CA THR A 350 -9.20 4.42 -22.54
C THR A 350 -9.63 4.82 -23.97
N PRO A 351 -10.76 4.31 -24.51
CA PRO A 351 -11.21 4.71 -25.83
C PRO A 351 -11.21 6.25 -26.01
N PRO A 352 -10.73 6.72 -27.19
CA PRO A 352 -10.41 5.99 -28.41
C PRO A 352 -9.01 5.37 -28.50
N ASP A 353 -8.07 5.63 -27.58
CA ASP A 353 -6.67 5.20 -27.70
C ASP A 353 -6.53 3.67 -27.77
N CYS A 354 -7.05 2.95 -26.77
CA CYS A 354 -6.97 1.47 -26.76
C CYS A 354 -7.79 0.82 -27.88
N GLU A 355 -8.88 1.46 -28.30
CA GLU A 355 -9.72 0.98 -29.40
C GLU A 355 -8.97 1.00 -30.73
N TRP A 356 -8.30 2.10 -31.06
CA TRP A 356 -7.48 2.21 -32.28
C TRP A 356 -6.29 1.24 -32.26
N LYS A 357 -5.66 1.07 -31.11
CA LYS A 357 -4.58 0.08 -30.95
C LYS A 357 -5.07 -1.34 -31.16
N ALA A 358 -6.23 -1.70 -30.60
CA ALA A 358 -6.84 -3.01 -30.80
C ALA A 358 -7.18 -3.26 -32.28
N GLN A 359 -7.77 -2.27 -32.97
CA GLN A 359 -8.07 -2.35 -34.41
C GLN A 359 -6.79 -2.50 -35.25
N ALA A 360 -5.69 -1.93 -34.83
CA ALA A 360 -4.38 -2.08 -35.49
C ALA A 360 -3.65 -3.38 -35.14
N GLY A 361 -4.24 -4.27 -34.34
CA GLY A 361 -3.62 -5.52 -33.89
C GLY A 361 -2.64 -5.37 -32.72
N ASN A 362 -2.53 -4.19 -32.15
CA ASN A 362 -1.67 -3.88 -30.99
C ASN A 362 -2.48 -3.80 -29.70
N ILE A 363 -3.03 -4.93 -29.27
CA ILE A 363 -3.90 -4.98 -28.09
C ILE A 363 -3.13 -4.56 -26.83
N CYS A 364 -3.71 -3.63 -26.08
CA CYS A 364 -3.18 -3.17 -24.80
C CYS A 364 -3.31 -4.23 -23.72
N ALA A 365 -2.30 -4.40 -22.90
CA ALA A 365 -2.38 -5.29 -21.71
C ALA A 365 -3.18 -4.62 -20.58
N ALA A 366 -3.06 -3.29 -20.43
CA ALA A 366 -3.85 -2.52 -19.48
C ALA A 366 -4.26 -1.17 -20.06
N SER A 367 -5.46 -0.71 -19.65
CA SER A 367 -6.03 0.58 -20.08
C SER A 367 -6.62 1.36 -18.92
N PHE A 368 -6.29 2.65 -18.84
CA PHE A 368 -6.78 3.59 -17.82
C PHE A 368 -6.63 5.06 -18.29
N ASP A 369 -7.24 6.00 -17.56
CA ASP A 369 -7.11 7.43 -17.82
C ASP A 369 -6.05 8.06 -16.92
N TRP A 370 -5.03 8.66 -17.48
CA TRP A 370 -3.97 9.34 -16.72
C TRP A 370 -4.51 10.43 -15.79
N ARG A 371 -5.53 11.17 -16.23
CA ARG A 371 -6.13 12.27 -15.47
C ARG A 371 -6.76 11.81 -14.15
N CYS A 372 -7.35 10.62 -14.14
CA CYS A 372 -8.01 10.04 -12.95
C CYS A 372 -7.11 9.06 -12.19
N SER A 373 -5.93 8.73 -12.74
CA SER A 373 -5.05 7.65 -12.24
C SER A 373 -5.71 6.27 -12.21
N GLY A 374 -6.66 6.03 -13.08
CA GLY A 374 -7.52 4.87 -13.24
C GLY A 374 -8.61 5.24 -14.23
N ILE A 375 -9.53 4.36 -14.56
CA ILE A 375 -10.67 4.68 -15.43
C ILE A 375 -11.58 5.68 -14.71
N CYS A 376 -11.75 6.87 -15.30
CA CYS A 376 -12.66 7.88 -14.74
C CYS A 376 -14.09 7.32 -14.67
N ASN A 377 -14.74 7.41 -13.50
CA ASN A 377 -16.06 6.80 -13.24
C ASN A 377 -16.08 5.29 -13.57
N SER A 378 -15.05 4.57 -13.10
CA SER A 378 -14.80 3.16 -13.45
C SER A 378 -16.00 2.23 -13.24
N GLU A 379 -16.83 2.46 -12.23
CA GLU A 379 -18.02 1.64 -11.91
C GLU A 379 -18.95 1.43 -13.12
N GLY A 380 -19.10 2.44 -13.97
CA GLY A 380 -19.92 2.37 -15.19
C GLY A 380 -19.09 2.27 -16.48
N ARG A 381 -17.98 3.01 -16.54
CA ARG A 381 -17.20 3.16 -17.76
C ARG A 381 -16.30 1.99 -18.13
N ILE A 382 -15.97 1.10 -17.17
CA ILE A 382 -15.16 -0.09 -17.44
C ILE A 382 -15.81 -1.00 -18.47
N TRP A 383 -17.15 -1.04 -18.55
CA TRP A 383 -17.89 -1.75 -19.57
C TRP A 383 -17.66 -1.23 -20.97
N GLU A 384 -17.63 0.09 -21.14
CA GLU A 384 -17.28 0.70 -22.42
C GLU A 384 -15.87 0.32 -22.84
N VAL A 385 -14.92 0.44 -21.91
CA VAL A 385 -13.52 0.06 -22.14
C VAL A 385 -13.40 -1.41 -22.51
N HIS A 386 -14.09 -2.28 -21.78
CA HIS A 386 -14.11 -3.72 -22.07
C HIS A 386 -14.67 -4.03 -23.45
N ASN A 387 -15.81 -3.47 -23.80
CA ASN A 387 -16.46 -3.73 -25.10
C ASN A 387 -15.60 -3.26 -26.30
N LYS A 388 -14.81 -2.21 -26.13
CA LYS A 388 -14.04 -1.61 -27.23
C LYS A 388 -12.58 -2.05 -27.28
N CYS A 389 -12.01 -2.43 -26.13
CA CYS A 389 -10.56 -2.63 -25.99
C CYS A 389 -10.17 -4.01 -25.47
N ALA A 390 -11.17 -4.88 -25.17
CA ALA A 390 -10.87 -6.23 -24.70
C ALA A 390 -10.26 -7.08 -25.82
N GLU A 391 -9.38 -7.98 -25.43
CA GLU A 391 -8.98 -9.11 -26.27
C GLU A 391 -10.19 -10.03 -26.52
N GLY A 392 -10.23 -10.74 -27.65
CA GLY A 392 -11.35 -11.59 -28.00
C GLY A 392 -11.63 -12.65 -26.91
N GLU A 393 -12.89 -13.01 -26.71
CA GLU A 393 -13.33 -13.93 -25.63
C GLU A 393 -12.55 -15.25 -25.55
N LYS A 394 -12.03 -15.74 -26.68
CA LYS A 394 -11.23 -16.97 -26.75
C LYS A 394 -9.72 -16.72 -26.58
N ALA A 395 -9.26 -15.49 -26.57
CA ALA A 395 -7.83 -15.17 -26.56
C ALA A 395 -7.13 -15.81 -25.34
N LEU A 396 -7.71 -15.65 -24.15
CA LEU A 396 -7.18 -16.21 -22.91
C LEU A 396 -7.10 -17.75 -22.93
N TRP A 397 -8.14 -18.40 -23.46
CA TRP A 397 -8.23 -19.87 -23.48
C TRP A 397 -7.35 -20.51 -24.57
N ASN A 398 -7.12 -19.80 -25.67
CA ASN A 398 -6.25 -20.24 -26.76
C ASN A 398 -4.77 -19.91 -26.52
N ALA A 399 -4.47 -19.01 -25.57
CA ALA A 399 -3.07 -18.64 -25.27
C ALA A 399 -2.30 -19.82 -24.68
N THR A 400 -1.06 -19.96 -25.12
CA THR A 400 -0.05 -20.87 -24.55
C THR A 400 1.06 -20.00 -23.96
N PHE A 401 1.24 -20.09 -22.66
CA PHE A 401 2.22 -19.31 -21.91
C PHE A 401 3.46 -20.11 -21.58
#